data_f9fcf44c4bf2b5881796458c05478e93
#
_entry.id   f9fcf44c4bf2b5881796458c05478e93
#
_cell.length_a   1.000
_cell.length_b   1.000
_cell.length_c   1.000
_cell.angle_alpha   90.00
_cell.angle_beta   90.00
_cell.angle_gamma   90.00
#
_symmetry.space_group_name_H-M   'P 1'
#
loop_
_entity.id
_entity.type
_entity.pdbx_description
1 polymer ?
#
loop_
_entity_poly.entity_id
_entity_poly.type
_entity_poly.pdbx_seq_one_letter_code
_entity_poly.pdbx_strand_id
1 'polypeptide(L)'
;MSIHTKKFPVFVTICIILTTRSGPVHAGGYEWGGLGSRAQSMGGAFIGLADDWSAIYWNPAGLTQLEGMGAGFDFASPHPVIKDGSSLSNLLPGNMETRYQIDTFAQYTGIEPTRFNKETVEYDFYFPSGAGGYWKCMGLNMAVGFYTPAGYFADFKDTMGYGAGTISAKLYQALGIRAINYSLAKQINPALSIGAGVNILHGNIDYEAKKEVVGSGILDYKWGFESDCDGTGYEGVFGFLTSLNDKLSLGGVYRTGGTIDLKGDAGSYLTLTGLSERSDFTQKFRYPSTYGLGLAYKARPDLTVTGDWQRTNWSEFRIDVDYKTPGLALTDKDYSADWKDSDRYRFGLEYKPTDKWALRTGYFFDKTPVRDKSVSMSNIADVDRHNIVFGVGRELRKNIQLDLVYHYAWGDRTVNGVHYEQRINSVGVSLACKF
;
A
#
# COMPACT_ATOMS: atom_id res chain seq x y z
N MET A 1 33.37 31.02 31.98
CA MET A 1 32.32 30.94 30.96
C MET A 1 32.46 29.56 30.29
N SER A 2 31.82 28.56 30.88
CA SER A 2 31.96 27.14 30.49
C SER A 2 30.86 26.80 29.50
N ILE A 3 31.24 26.51 28.28
CA ILE A 3 30.33 26.08 27.21
C ILE A 3 30.05 24.58 27.43
N HIS A 4 28.92 24.27 28.05
CA HIS A 4 28.39 22.91 28.06
C HIS A 4 27.95 22.53 26.66
N THR A 5 28.82 21.85 25.92
CA THR A 5 28.42 21.11 24.71
C THR A 5 27.49 19.96 25.11
N LYS A 6 26.18 20.18 24.98
CA LYS A 6 25.19 19.10 25.01
C LYS A 6 25.53 18.16 23.85
N LYS A 7 25.98 16.97 24.19
CA LYS A 7 26.17 15.88 23.25
C LYS A 7 24.81 15.60 22.62
N PHE A 8 24.58 16.00 21.37
CA PHE A 8 23.54 15.46 20.55
C PHE A 8 23.79 13.95 20.40
N PRO A 9 22.87 13.09 20.79
CA PRO A 9 23.03 11.68 20.45
C PRO A 9 22.92 11.56 18.94
N VAL A 10 24.00 11.10 18.32
CA VAL A 10 24.06 10.70 16.92
C VAL A 10 23.19 9.45 16.78
N PHE A 11 21.88 9.64 16.66
CA PHE A 11 20.88 8.60 16.38
C PHE A 11 20.29 8.78 14.98
N VAL A 12 21.02 9.42 14.10
CA VAL A 12 20.66 9.57 12.70
C VAL A 12 21.77 8.99 11.88
N THR A 13 21.79 7.71 11.66
CA THR A 13 22.33 7.04 10.46
C THR A 13 22.45 5.54 10.71
N ILE A 14 21.33 4.86 10.82
CA ILE A 14 21.19 3.49 10.33
C ILE A 14 19.88 3.47 9.55
N CYS A 15 19.83 4.19 8.44
CA CYS A 15 19.03 3.79 7.31
C CYS A 15 19.70 2.55 6.72
N ILE A 16 19.47 1.41 7.31
CA ILE A 16 19.65 0.15 6.61
C ILE A 16 18.63 0.22 5.48
N ILE A 17 19.13 0.52 4.29
CA ILE A 17 18.45 0.27 3.03
C ILE A 17 18.39 -1.27 2.94
N LEU A 18 17.48 -1.85 3.73
CA LEU A 18 17.05 -3.21 3.48
C LEU A 18 16.25 -3.11 2.17
N THR A 19 16.88 -3.56 1.10
CA THR A 19 16.22 -3.90 -0.15
C THR A 19 15.32 -5.11 0.09
N THR A 20 14.27 -4.89 0.87
CA THR A 20 13.19 -5.85 1.00
C THR A 20 12.26 -5.63 -0.17
N ARG A 21 12.09 -6.65 -1.00
CA ARG A 21 11.07 -6.68 -2.05
C ARG A 21 9.73 -6.33 -1.40
N SER A 22 8.98 -5.50 -2.08
CA SER A 22 7.80 -4.81 -1.53
C SER A 22 6.65 -5.77 -1.24
N GLY A 23 5.93 -5.43 -0.24
CA GLY A 23 4.86 -6.15 0.42
C GLY A 23 3.54 -6.30 -0.32
N PRO A 24 2.47 -6.56 0.42
CA PRO A 24 1.31 -7.35 0.00
C PRO A 24 0.28 -6.56 -0.81
N VAL A 25 -0.65 -7.34 -1.38
CA VAL A 25 -1.83 -6.89 -2.11
C VAL A 25 -2.85 -6.27 -1.15
N HIS A 26 -3.37 -5.10 -1.49
CA HIS A 26 -4.38 -4.40 -0.71
C HIS A 26 -5.61 -4.02 -1.55
N ALA A 27 -6.80 -3.96 -0.91
CA ALA A 27 -7.95 -3.24 -1.44
C ALA A 27 -7.76 -1.73 -1.21
N GLY A 28 -8.48 -0.91 -1.97
CA GLY A 28 -8.29 0.54 -1.95
C GLY A 28 -7.16 0.99 -2.86
N GLY A 29 -6.94 0.28 -3.98
CA GLY A 29 -5.82 0.52 -4.89
C GLY A 29 -4.51 -0.01 -4.32
N TYR A 30 -3.47 0.80 -4.35
CA TYR A 30 -2.14 0.41 -3.85
C TYR A 30 -1.85 0.87 -2.43
N GLU A 31 -2.82 1.50 -1.72
CA GLU A 31 -2.60 2.04 -0.38
C GLU A 31 -2.41 0.97 0.69
N TRP A 32 -1.42 1.18 1.57
CA TRP A 32 -1.18 0.35 2.75
C TRP A 32 -2.14 0.67 3.91
N GLY A 33 -2.29 -0.27 4.87
CA GLY A 33 -3.22 -0.15 6.01
C GLY A 33 -2.89 0.95 7.03
N GLY A 34 -1.71 1.60 6.92
CA GLY A 34 -1.30 2.69 7.81
C GLY A 34 -0.02 2.41 8.59
N LEU A 35 0.34 3.32 9.52
CA LEU A 35 1.57 3.32 10.29
C LEU A 35 1.27 3.21 11.79
N GLY A 36 2.03 2.37 12.49
CA GLY A 36 1.96 2.20 13.94
C GLY A 36 0.91 1.20 14.38
N SER A 37 1.33 0.14 15.08
CA SER A 37 0.44 -0.95 15.53
C SER A 37 -0.65 -0.47 16.47
N ARG A 38 -0.43 0.62 17.25
CA ARG A 38 -1.50 1.24 18.05
C ARG A 38 -2.61 1.81 17.17
N ALA A 39 -2.27 2.63 16.18
CA ALA A 39 -3.25 3.22 15.28
C ALA A 39 -3.94 2.14 14.43
N GLN A 40 -3.16 1.18 13.90
CA GLN A 40 -3.71 0.06 13.14
C GLN A 40 -4.70 -0.77 13.96
N SER A 41 -4.41 -1.03 15.24
CA SER A 41 -5.31 -1.79 16.13
C SER A 41 -6.64 -1.08 16.44
N MET A 42 -6.73 0.22 16.12
CA MET A 42 -7.96 1.01 16.13
C MET A 42 -8.59 1.15 14.73
N GLY A 43 -8.30 0.22 13.82
CA GLY A 43 -8.78 0.27 12.44
C GLY A 43 -8.15 1.40 11.62
N GLY A 44 -7.10 2.06 12.11
CA GLY A 44 -6.55 3.26 11.50
C GLY A 44 -7.47 4.49 11.62
N ALA A 45 -8.48 4.47 12.50
CA ALA A 45 -9.30 5.63 12.84
C ALA A 45 -8.50 6.57 13.74
N PHE A 46 -7.54 7.29 13.17
CA PHE A 46 -6.53 8.02 13.93
C PHE A 46 -6.35 9.49 13.52
N ILE A 47 -7.04 9.97 12.48
CA ILE A 47 -6.94 11.36 11.98
C ILE A 47 -7.36 12.37 13.07
N GLY A 48 -8.43 12.06 13.82
CA GLY A 48 -8.95 12.89 14.91
C GLY A 48 -8.24 12.72 16.25
N LEU A 49 -7.42 11.68 16.39
CA LEU A 49 -6.67 11.35 17.60
C LEU A 49 -5.18 11.72 17.47
N ALA A 50 -4.44 11.09 16.60
CA ALA A 50 -3.05 11.33 16.18
C ALA A 50 -2.10 11.75 17.31
N ASP A 51 -2.16 11.07 18.47
CA ASP A 51 -1.48 11.45 19.71
C ASP A 51 -0.23 10.60 20.01
N ASP A 52 0.41 10.03 18.97
CA ASP A 52 1.67 9.33 19.08
C ASP A 52 2.62 9.63 17.88
N TRP A 53 3.78 8.99 17.86
CA TRP A 53 4.81 9.21 16.84
C TRP A 53 4.32 8.96 15.40
N SER A 54 3.30 8.12 15.20
CA SER A 54 2.75 7.82 13.89
C SER A 54 1.88 8.96 13.31
N ALA A 55 1.71 10.06 14.07
CA ALA A 55 1.06 11.30 13.61
C ALA A 55 1.69 11.84 12.31
N ILE A 56 2.98 11.57 12.04
CA ILE A 56 3.65 11.89 10.75
C ILE A 56 2.91 11.30 9.55
N TYR A 57 2.23 10.18 9.75
CA TYR A 57 1.41 9.53 8.73
C TYR A 57 -0.06 9.97 8.82
N TRP A 58 -0.67 9.92 10.01
CA TRP A 58 -2.11 10.08 10.15
C TRP A 58 -2.59 11.53 10.07
N ASN A 59 -1.94 12.41 10.80
CA ASN A 59 -2.25 13.85 10.83
C ASN A 59 -1.08 14.61 11.48
N PRO A 60 -0.27 15.35 10.73
CA PRO A 60 0.90 16.03 11.29
C PRO A 60 0.55 17.06 12.38
N ALA A 61 -0.67 17.61 12.41
CA ALA A 61 -1.09 18.51 13.49
C ALA A 61 -1.08 17.83 14.86
N GLY A 62 -1.26 16.49 14.90
CA GLY A 62 -1.22 15.69 16.12
C GLY A 62 0.13 15.71 16.84
N LEU A 63 1.23 16.04 16.14
CA LEU A 63 2.55 16.20 16.74
C LEU A 63 2.57 17.22 17.88
N THR A 64 1.64 18.18 17.90
CA THR A 64 1.53 19.17 18.97
C THR A 64 1.13 18.59 20.32
N GLN A 65 0.53 17.38 20.33
CA GLN A 65 0.13 16.65 21.53
C GLN A 65 1.32 15.92 22.18
N LEU A 66 2.46 15.80 21.46
CA LEU A 66 3.61 15.06 21.93
C LEU A 66 4.53 15.95 22.75
N GLU A 67 4.86 15.47 23.94
CA GLU A 67 5.76 16.16 24.87
C GLU A 67 7.19 15.65 24.74
N GLY A 68 8.16 16.56 24.89
CA GLY A 68 9.57 16.21 24.92
C GLY A 68 10.10 15.73 23.58
N MET A 69 10.82 14.62 23.63
CA MET A 69 11.42 13.94 22.48
C MET A 69 11.08 12.44 22.56
N GLY A 70 10.89 11.82 21.43
CA GLY A 70 10.63 10.38 21.37
C GLY A 70 10.82 9.80 19.98
N ALA A 71 10.75 8.49 19.90
CA ALA A 71 10.86 7.74 18.65
C ALA A 71 9.98 6.49 18.69
N GLY A 72 9.62 6.00 17.52
CA GLY A 72 8.90 4.75 17.36
C GLY A 72 9.37 3.97 16.14
N PHE A 73 9.15 2.69 16.21
CA PHE A 73 9.41 1.73 15.14
C PHE A 73 8.23 0.77 15.02
N ASP A 74 7.87 0.42 13.80
CA ASP A 74 6.76 -0.46 13.49
C ASP A 74 7.19 -1.51 12.48
N PHE A 75 6.72 -2.73 12.70
CA PHE A 75 6.99 -3.89 11.87
C PHE A 75 5.68 -4.63 11.59
N ALA A 76 5.46 -5.06 10.36
CA ALA A 76 4.28 -5.80 9.94
C ALA A 76 4.66 -7.07 9.18
N SER A 77 3.83 -8.09 9.36
CA SER A 77 3.93 -9.39 8.69
C SER A 77 2.55 -9.79 8.15
N PRO A 78 2.15 -9.29 6.98
CA PRO A 78 0.92 -9.72 6.32
C PRO A 78 1.10 -11.02 5.55
N HIS A 79 0.07 -11.85 5.58
CA HIS A 79 -0.05 -13.13 4.89
C HIS A 79 -1.31 -13.08 4.00
N PRO A 80 -1.23 -12.55 2.79
CA PRO A 80 -2.35 -12.51 1.87
C PRO A 80 -2.55 -13.87 1.21
N VAL A 81 -3.81 -14.27 1.09
CA VAL A 81 -4.27 -15.40 0.28
C VAL A 81 -5.21 -14.85 -0.77
N ILE A 82 -4.87 -15.03 -2.04
CA ILE A 82 -5.66 -14.60 -3.17
C ILE A 82 -6.10 -15.82 -3.93
N LYS A 83 -7.41 -15.95 -4.15
CA LYS A 83 -7.98 -16.95 -5.03
C LYS A 83 -8.48 -16.27 -6.28
N ASP A 84 -7.89 -16.64 -7.38
CA ASP A 84 -8.29 -16.21 -8.70
C ASP A 84 -9.00 -17.36 -9.40
N GLY A 85 -10.29 -17.18 -9.66
CA GLY A 85 -11.10 -18.11 -10.48
C GLY A 85 -10.87 -17.95 -11.98
N SER A 86 -9.90 -17.10 -12.40
CA SER A 86 -9.59 -16.89 -13.81
C SER A 86 -8.88 -18.09 -14.42
N SER A 87 -9.00 -18.23 -15.73
CA SER A 87 -8.24 -19.21 -16.51
C SER A 87 -6.97 -18.58 -17.05
N LEU A 88 -5.95 -19.41 -17.41
CA LEU A 88 -4.72 -18.96 -18.07
C LEU A 88 -4.97 -18.10 -19.33
N SER A 89 -6.13 -18.22 -19.94
CA SER A 89 -6.56 -17.36 -21.06
C SER A 89 -6.57 -15.87 -20.68
N ASN A 90 -6.74 -15.55 -19.39
CA ASN A 90 -6.70 -14.18 -18.88
C ASN A 90 -5.27 -13.65 -18.70
N LEU A 91 -4.26 -14.53 -18.70
CA LEU A 91 -2.83 -14.18 -18.64
C LEU A 91 -2.26 -13.72 -19.99
N LEU A 92 -3.06 -13.71 -21.03
CA LEU A 92 -2.62 -13.19 -22.31
C LEU A 92 -2.67 -11.66 -22.29
N PRO A 93 -1.58 -10.96 -22.66
CA PRO A 93 -1.68 -9.56 -22.98
C PRO A 93 -2.57 -9.45 -24.23
N GLY A 94 -3.77 -8.97 -24.01
CA GLY A 94 -4.77 -8.82 -25.06
C GLY A 94 -6.10 -8.46 -24.46
N ASN A 95 -6.79 -7.58 -25.13
CA ASN A 95 -8.13 -7.12 -24.82
C ASN A 95 -9.13 -8.31 -24.85
N MET A 96 -10.38 -8.04 -24.52
CA MET A 96 -11.51 -9.00 -24.59
C MET A 96 -11.61 -9.76 -25.93
N GLU A 97 -11.01 -9.27 -26.99
CA GLU A 97 -10.99 -9.87 -28.33
C GLU A 97 -10.20 -11.18 -28.39
N THR A 98 -9.08 -11.27 -27.67
CA THR A 98 -8.32 -12.55 -27.56
C THR A 98 -9.09 -13.59 -26.78
N ARG A 99 -9.85 -13.19 -25.76
CA ARG A 99 -10.74 -14.06 -24.99
C ARG A 99 -11.85 -14.61 -25.86
N TYR A 100 -12.47 -13.77 -26.68
CA TYR A 100 -13.51 -14.17 -27.63
C TYR A 100 -12.99 -15.19 -28.66
N GLN A 101 -11.76 -15.03 -29.15
CA GLN A 101 -11.14 -15.97 -30.10
C GLN A 101 -10.87 -17.34 -29.47
N ILE A 102 -10.45 -17.39 -28.21
CA ILE A 102 -10.21 -18.66 -27.47
C ILE A 102 -11.52 -19.36 -27.18
N ASP A 103 -12.54 -18.66 -26.73
CA ASP A 103 -13.87 -19.21 -26.45
C ASP A 103 -14.52 -19.71 -27.76
N THR A 104 -14.32 -18.99 -28.85
CA THR A 104 -14.79 -19.39 -30.18
C THR A 104 -14.04 -20.64 -30.68
N PHE A 105 -12.73 -20.73 -30.49
CA PHE A 105 -11.94 -21.90 -30.84
C PHE A 105 -12.38 -23.14 -30.03
N ALA A 106 -12.61 -23.00 -28.75
CA ALA A 106 -13.12 -24.06 -27.86
C ALA A 106 -14.51 -24.55 -28.34
N GLN A 107 -15.38 -23.63 -28.71
CA GLN A 107 -16.71 -23.94 -29.24
C GLN A 107 -16.68 -24.71 -30.57
N TYR A 108 -15.73 -24.40 -31.46
CA TYR A 108 -15.59 -25.07 -32.74
C TYR A 108 -14.84 -26.42 -32.68
N THR A 109 -13.93 -26.56 -31.74
CA THR A 109 -13.07 -27.77 -31.66
C THR A 109 -13.56 -28.79 -30.65
N GLY A 110 -14.53 -28.44 -29.81
CA GLY A 110 -14.97 -29.29 -28.69
C GLY A 110 -13.91 -29.52 -27.61
N ILE A 111 -12.77 -28.84 -27.73
CA ILE A 111 -11.70 -28.88 -26.73
C ILE A 111 -12.04 -27.84 -25.69
N GLU A 112 -12.75 -28.23 -24.62
CA GLU A 112 -12.95 -27.34 -23.47
C GLU A 112 -11.58 -26.90 -22.95
N PRO A 113 -11.32 -25.58 -22.83
CA PRO A 113 -10.12 -25.12 -22.16
C PRO A 113 -10.19 -25.64 -20.73
N THR A 114 -9.21 -26.46 -20.35
CA THR A 114 -9.16 -27.02 -19.00
C THR A 114 -9.19 -25.86 -18.03
N ARG A 115 -10.28 -25.71 -17.28
CA ARG A 115 -10.42 -24.68 -16.28
C ARG A 115 -9.40 -24.96 -15.18
N PHE A 116 -8.53 -24.00 -14.92
CA PHE A 116 -7.55 -24.11 -13.85
C PHE A 116 -8.26 -24.35 -12.53
N ASN A 117 -7.80 -25.35 -11.80
CA ASN A 117 -8.19 -25.56 -10.43
C ASN A 117 -7.49 -24.49 -9.57
N LYS A 118 -8.30 -23.52 -9.09
CA LYS A 118 -8.00 -22.63 -7.96
C LYS A 118 -6.52 -22.40 -7.68
N GLU A 119 -5.93 -21.40 -8.27
CA GLU A 119 -4.64 -20.96 -7.80
C GLU A 119 -4.83 -20.12 -6.55
N THR A 120 -4.16 -20.55 -5.51
CA THR A 120 -4.01 -19.79 -4.28
C THR A 120 -2.61 -19.22 -4.31
N VAL A 121 -2.52 -17.90 -4.33
CA VAL A 121 -1.25 -17.20 -4.15
C VAL A 121 -1.09 -16.93 -2.67
N GLU A 122 -0.17 -17.62 -2.02
CA GLU A 122 0.17 -17.43 -0.62
C GLU A 122 1.57 -16.80 -0.53
N TYR A 123 1.67 -15.68 0.19
CA TYR A 123 2.95 -15.01 0.40
C TYR A 123 3.14 -14.67 1.87
N ASP A 124 4.35 -14.91 2.34
CA ASP A 124 4.82 -14.44 3.63
C ASP A 124 5.69 -13.20 3.45
N PHE A 125 5.26 -12.10 4.03
CA PHE A 125 6.01 -10.86 4.00
C PHE A 125 6.42 -10.44 5.40
N TYR A 126 7.67 -10.00 5.51
CA TYR A 126 8.22 -9.43 6.73
C TYR A 126 8.90 -8.12 6.37
N PHE A 127 8.38 -6.98 6.84
CA PHE A 127 9.02 -5.71 6.53
C PHE A 127 8.79 -4.65 7.62
N PRO A 128 9.77 -3.73 7.80
CA PRO A 128 9.54 -2.54 8.60
C PRO A 128 8.51 -1.66 7.92
N SER A 129 7.34 -1.49 8.53
CA SER A 129 6.28 -0.63 8.02
C SER A 129 6.62 0.85 8.21
N GLY A 130 7.45 1.17 9.20
CA GLY A 130 8.00 2.49 9.37
C GLY A 130 8.70 2.73 10.70
N ALA A 131 9.34 3.88 10.79
CA ALA A 131 9.92 4.44 12.01
C ALA A 131 9.89 5.96 11.98
N GLY A 132 9.92 6.60 13.15
CA GLY A 132 9.97 8.05 13.22
C GLY A 132 10.43 8.54 14.57
N GLY A 133 10.93 9.76 14.57
CA GLY A 133 11.31 10.49 15.78
C GLY A 133 10.69 11.88 15.78
N TYR A 134 10.39 12.38 16.96
CA TYR A 134 9.82 13.71 17.15
C TYR A 134 10.53 14.45 18.28
N TRP A 135 10.55 15.77 18.19
CA TRP A 135 11.13 16.67 19.19
C TRP A 135 10.51 18.06 19.10
N LYS A 136 10.70 18.85 20.15
CA LYS A 136 10.28 20.25 20.17
C LYS A 136 11.48 21.17 19.98
N CYS A 137 11.41 22.09 19.04
CA CYS A 137 12.45 23.08 18.76
C CYS A 137 11.83 24.41 18.35
N MET A 138 12.31 25.53 18.94
CA MET A 138 11.87 26.90 18.60
C MET A 138 10.35 27.12 18.66
N GLY A 139 9.65 26.42 19.56
CA GLY A 139 8.19 26.52 19.68
C GLY A 139 7.39 25.74 18.63
N LEU A 140 8.07 24.95 17.79
CA LEU A 140 7.49 24.02 16.83
C LEU A 140 7.69 22.58 17.30
N ASN A 141 6.72 21.73 17.02
CA ASN A 141 6.87 20.30 17.12
C ASN A 141 7.35 19.79 15.75
N MET A 142 8.44 19.10 15.73
CA MET A 142 9.11 18.60 14.52
C MET A 142 9.18 17.08 14.56
N ALA A 143 9.10 16.47 13.40
CA ALA A 143 9.29 15.04 13.28
C ALA A 143 9.97 14.68 11.96
N VAL A 144 10.67 13.56 11.99
CA VAL A 144 11.21 12.89 10.79
C VAL A 144 10.91 11.41 10.91
N GLY A 145 10.60 10.78 9.79
CA GLY A 145 10.40 9.35 9.77
C GLY A 145 10.38 8.78 8.37
N PHE A 146 10.32 7.46 8.30
CA PHE A 146 10.05 6.76 7.05
C PHE A 146 8.89 5.80 7.22
N TYR A 147 8.16 5.54 6.14
CA TYR A 147 7.09 4.56 6.09
C TYR A 147 6.79 4.12 4.65
N THR A 148 6.01 3.06 4.53
CA THR A 148 5.55 2.53 3.24
C THR A 148 4.08 2.91 3.05
N PRO A 149 3.75 3.97 2.26
CA PRO A 149 2.37 4.39 2.04
C PRO A 149 1.62 3.48 1.08
N ALA A 150 2.33 2.83 0.15
CA ALA A 150 1.72 2.01 -0.89
C ALA A 150 2.64 0.89 -1.35
N GLY A 151 2.03 -0.17 -1.84
CA GLY A 151 2.74 -1.30 -2.41
C GLY A 151 1.79 -2.34 -2.99
N TYR A 152 2.30 -3.12 -3.92
CA TYR A 152 1.60 -4.23 -4.55
C TYR A 152 2.61 -5.32 -4.90
N PHE A 153 2.19 -6.57 -4.74
CA PHE A 153 2.98 -7.72 -5.15
C PHE A 153 2.08 -8.82 -5.69
N ALA A 154 2.48 -9.45 -6.80
CA ALA A 154 1.86 -10.65 -7.33
C ALA A 154 2.92 -11.52 -8.01
N ASP A 155 2.89 -12.82 -7.80
CA ASP A 155 3.70 -13.81 -8.50
C ASP A 155 2.82 -15.01 -8.85
N PHE A 156 2.26 -14.99 -10.05
CA PHE A 156 1.42 -16.05 -10.56
C PHE A 156 2.23 -16.94 -11.51
N LYS A 157 2.17 -18.23 -11.30
CA LYS A 157 2.77 -19.24 -12.17
C LYS A 157 1.76 -20.35 -12.41
N ASP A 158 1.61 -20.74 -13.65
CA ASP A 158 0.74 -21.85 -13.99
C ASP A 158 1.25 -22.62 -15.20
N THR A 159 0.88 -23.89 -15.25
CA THR A 159 1.21 -24.80 -16.36
C THR A 159 0.03 -25.72 -16.61
N MET A 160 -0.42 -25.75 -17.88
CA MET A 160 -1.50 -26.61 -18.32
C MET A 160 -1.08 -27.52 -19.47
N GLY A 161 -1.70 -28.68 -19.56
CA GLY A 161 -1.63 -29.51 -20.75
C GLY A 161 -2.44 -28.91 -21.91
N TYR A 162 -1.88 -28.92 -23.11
CA TYR A 162 -2.54 -28.48 -24.34
C TYR A 162 -2.23 -29.44 -25.46
N GLY A 163 -3.19 -30.30 -25.84
CA GLY A 163 -2.94 -31.38 -26.80
C GLY A 163 -1.87 -32.35 -26.27
N ALA A 164 -0.78 -32.56 -27.04
CA ALA A 164 0.38 -33.37 -26.64
C ALA A 164 1.44 -32.53 -25.86
N GLY A 165 1.24 -31.21 -25.74
CA GLY A 165 2.21 -30.29 -25.15
C GLY A 165 1.73 -29.61 -23.87
N THR A 166 2.44 -28.55 -23.53
CA THR A 166 2.15 -27.72 -22.34
C THR A 166 2.15 -26.25 -22.68
N ILE A 167 1.31 -25.49 -21.98
CA ILE A 167 1.36 -24.02 -21.90
C ILE A 167 1.76 -23.67 -20.48
N SER A 168 2.82 -22.92 -20.31
CA SER A 168 3.19 -22.32 -19.03
C SER A 168 3.17 -20.81 -19.12
N ALA A 169 2.74 -20.17 -18.04
CA ALA A 169 2.73 -18.71 -17.91
C ALA A 169 3.25 -18.29 -16.53
N LYS A 170 3.91 -17.13 -16.52
CA LYS A 170 4.36 -16.45 -15.30
C LYS A 170 3.98 -14.99 -15.40
N LEU A 171 3.43 -14.45 -14.34
CA LEU A 171 3.31 -13.02 -14.13
C LEU A 171 3.89 -12.68 -12.77
N TYR A 172 4.93 -11.87 -12.76
CA TYR A 172 5.52 -11.29 -11.57
C TYR A 172 5.37 -9.78 -11.64
N GLN A 173 4.90 -9.18 -10.55
CA GLN A 173 4.81 -7.73 -10.42
C GLN A 173 5.07 -7.34 -8.99
N ALA A 174 5.98 -6.39 -8.79
CA ALA A 174 6.23 -5.76 -7.51
C ALA A 174 6.22 -4.24 -7.69
N LEU A 175 5.41 -3.55 -6.91
CA LEU A 175 5.37 -2.11 -6.76
C LEU A 175 5.64 -1.77 -5.31
N GLY A 176 6.60 -0.91 -5.03
CA GLY A 176 6.85 -0.38 -3.70
C GLY A 176 7.01 1.12 -3.72
N ILE A 177 6.28 1.82 -2.86
CA ILE A 177 6.47 3.25 -2.61
C ILE A 177 6.87 3.42 -1.14
N ARG A 178 8.03 4.02 -0.92
CA ARG A 178 8.54 4.36 0.41
C ARG A 178 8.61 5.87 0.54
N ALA A 179 8.28 6.39 1.72
CA ALA A 179 8.28 7.82 2.00
C ALA A 179 9.28 8.13 3.11
N ILE A 180 10.13 9.14 2.90
CA ILE A 180 10.84 9.84 3.97
C ILE A 180 10.05 11.11 4.25
N ASN A 181 9.53 11.23 5.46
CA ASN A 181 8.68 12.34 5.89
C ASN A 181 9.46 13.31 6.76
N TYR A 182 9.25 14.60 6.50
CA TYR A 182 9.64 15.72 7.37
C TYR A 182 8.37 16.49 7.70
N SER A 183 8.03 16.61 8.98
CA SER A 183 6.81 17.26 9.44
C SER A 183 7.08 18.32 10.50
N LEU A 184 6.28 19.37 10.46
CA LEU A 184 6.24 20.47 11.42
C LEU A 184 4.82 20.68 11.89
N ALA A 185 4.64 20.98 13.17
CA ALA A 185 3.33 21.32 13.71
C ALA A 185 3.43 22.45 14.75
N LYS A 186 2.35 23.22 14.84
CA LYS A 186 2.23 24.32 15.78
C LYS A 186 0.82 24.38 16.36
N GLN A 187 0.74 24.53 17.65
CA GLN A 187 -0.51 24.91 18.33
C GLN A 187 -0.74 26.40 18.14
N ILE A 188 -1.82 26.76 17.46
CA ILE A 188 -2.19 28.15 17.14
C ILE A 188 -2.88 28.80 18.33
N ASN A 189 -3.75 28.04 18.99
CA ASN A 189 -4.43 28.42 20.24
C ASN A 189 -4.75 27.13 21.03
N PRO A 190 -5.30 27.22 22.27
CA PRO A 190 -5.57 26.02 23.07
C PRO A 190 -6.47 24.98 22.41
N ALA A 191 -7.32 25.37 21.45
CA ALA A 191 -8.22 24.46 20.78
C ALA A 191 -7.71 23.98 19.41
N LEU A 192 -6.83 24.72 18.73
CA LEU A 192 -6.46 24.47 17.34
C LEU A 192 -4.96 24.27 17.15
N SER A 193 -4.60 23.16 16.52
CA SER A 193 -3.27 22.85 16.01
C SER A 193 -3.29 22.69 14.50
N ILE A 194 -2.22 23.09 13.83
CA ILE A 194 -1.97 22.85 12.41
C ILE A 194 -0.65 22.14 12.22
N GLY A 195 -0.53 21.38 11.15
CA GLY A 195 0.69 20.69 10.79
C GLY A 195 0.86 20.61 9.28
N ALA A 196 2.10 20.58 8.86
CA ALA A 196 2.47 20.38 7.46
C ALA A 196 3.69 19.47 7.38
N GLY A 197 3.79 18.71 6.30
CA GLY A 197 4.93 17.84 6.03
C GLY A 197 5.17 17.67 4.54
N VAL A 198 6.37 17.21 4.23
CA VAL A 198 6.79 16.80 2.89
C VAL A 198 7.25 15.36 2.95
N ASN A 199 6.73 14.54 2.05
CA ASN A 199 7.20 13.19 1.76
C ASN A 199 8.13 13.25 0.55
N ILE A 200 9.34 12.73 0.70
CA ILE A 200 10.18 12.34 -0.41
C ILE A 200 9.82 10.88 -0.70
N LEU A 201 9.18 10.66 -1.84
CA LEU A 201 8.73 9.33 -2.26
C LEU A 201 9.84 8.66 -3.08
N HIS A 202 10.11 7.41 -2.78
CA HIS A 202 10.93 6.53 -3.61
C HIS A 202 10.06 5.37 -4.07
N GLY A 203 9.87 5.27 -5.38
CA GLY A 203 9.12 4.20 -6.03
C GLY A 203 10.04 3.21 -6.73
N ASN A 204 9.70 1.94 -6.67
CA ASN A 204 10.30 0.91 -7.51
C ASN A 204 9.22 0.02 -8.10
N ILE A 205 9.37 -0.36 -9.35
CA ILE A 205 8.45 -1.26 -10.06
C ILE A 205 9.28 -2.31 -10.79
N ASP A 206 8.95 -3.55 -10.49
CA ASP A 206 9.49 -4.75 -11.13
C ASP A 206 8.34 -5.47 -11.82
N TYR A 207 8.45 -5.77 -13.10
CA TYR A 207 7.43 -6.48 -13.85
C TYR A 207 8.05 -7.55 -14.74
N GLU A 208 7.48 -8.75 -14.73
CA GLU A 208 7.86 -9.84 -15.61
C GLU A 208 6.61 -10.62 -16.03
N ALA A 209 6.39 -10.72 -17.33
CA ALA A 209 5.35 -11.59 -17.89
C ALA A 209 5.98 -12.54 -18.91
N LYS A 210 5.77 -13.84 -18.76
CA LYS A 210 6.30 -14.87 -19.67
C LYS A 210 5.22 -15.88 -20.02
N LYS A 211 5.27 -16.35 -21.28
CA LYS A 211 4.43 -17.43 -21.76
C LYS A 211 5.29 -18.36 -22.64
N GLU A 212 5.12 -19.64 -22.40
CA GLU A 212 5.81 -20.67 -23.16
C GLU A 212 4.80 -21.73 -23.61
N VAL A 213 4.80 -22.05 -24.89
CA VAL A 213 4.01 -23.14 -25.49
C VAL A 213 4.99 -24.12 -26.07
N VAL A 214 4.96 -25.38 -25.62
CA VAL A 214 5.94 -26.44 -26.03
C VAL A 214 5.21 -27.74 -26.29
N GLY A 215 5.58 -28.40 -27.37
CA GLY A 215 5.07 -29.73 -27.74
C GLY A 215 3.61 -29.74 -28.18
N SER A 216 3.05 -28.58 -28.55
CA SER A 216 1.65 -28.44 -28.96
C SER A 216 1.33 -29.15 -30.31
N GLY A 217 2.34 -29.53 -31.07
CA GLY A 217 2.17 -30.12 -32.40
C GLY A 217 1.76 -29.12 -33.49
N ILE A 218 1.53 -27.85 -33.12
CA ILE A 218 1.14 -26.79 -34.07
C ILE A 218 2.25 -25.76 -34.19
N LEU A 219 2.57 -25.06 -33.12
CA LEU A 219 3.63 -24.06 -33.10
C LEU A 219 4.13 -23.88 -31.65
N ASP A 220 5.40 -24.20 -31.45
CA ASP A 220 6.05 -23.93 -30.17
C ASP A 220 6.60 -22.50 -30.19
N TYR A 221 6.35 -21.74 -29.12
CA TYR A 221 6.88 -20.39 -29.00
C TYR A 221 7.09 -19.98 -27.54
N LYS A 222 7.95 -18.99 -27.35
CA LYS A 222 8.17 -18.29 -26.10
C LYS A 222 7.95 -16.82 -26.34
N TRP A 223 7.19 -16.21 -25.44
CA TRP A 223 7.00 -14.77 -25.35
C TRP A 223 7.39 -14.29 -23.97
N GLY A 224 7.99 -13.12 -23.86
CA GLY A 224 8.30 -12.49 -22.60
C GLY A 224 8.36 -10.99 -22.71
N PHE A 225 8.01 -10.35 -21.60
CA PHE A 225 8.20 -8.94 -21.33
C PHE A 225 8.75 -8.80 -19.91
N GLU A 226 9.78 -7.99 -19.74
CA GLU A 226 10.37 -7.66 -18.44
C GLU A 226 10.66 -6.17 -18.38
N SER A 227 10.46 -5.56 -17.20
CA SER A 227 10.88 -4.18 -16.93
C SER A 227 11.20 -4.01 -15.45
N ASP A 228 12.22 -3.20 -15.20
CA ASP A 228 12.65 -2.79 -13.88
C ASP A 228 12.89 -1.28 -13.91
N CYS A 229 12.32 -0.56 -12.93
CA CYS A 229 12.53 0.87 -12.82
C CYS A 229 12.40 1.37 -11.38
N ASP A 230 13.16 2.42 -11.08
CA ASP A 230 13.07 3.14 -9.81
C ASP A 230 13.17 4.65 -10.00
N GLY A 231 12.78 5.38 -8.97
CA GLY A 231 12.84 6.83 -9.02
C GLY A 231 12.22 7.52 -7.82
N THR A 232 12.10 8.83 -7.93
CA THR A 232 11.69 9.67 -6.82
C THR A 232 10.58 10.65 -7.19
N GLY A 233 9.81 11.06 -6.18
CA GLY A 233 8.78 12.07 -6.28
C GLY A 233 8.56 12.78 -4.95
N TYR A 234 7.62 13.70 -4.92
CA TYR A 234 7.32 14.48 -3.72
C TYR A 234 5.80 14.56 -3.50
N GLU A 235 5.41 14.56 -2.22
CA GLU A 235 4.04 14.74 -1.79
C GLU A 235 3.99 15.71 -0.61
N GLY A 236 3.07 16.67 -0.63
CA GLY A 236 2.75 17.53 0.51
C GLY A 236 1.70 16.88 1.41
N VAL A 237 1.84 17.03 2.72
CA VAL A 237 0.86 16.60 3.72
C VAL A 237 0.49 17.77 4.60
N PHE A 238 -0.81 18.03 4.77
CA PHE A 238 -1.33 19.13 5.59
C PHE A 238 -2.38 18.58 6.54
N GLY A 239 -2.40 19.08 7.76
CA GLY A 239 -3.36 18.64 8.75
C GLY A 239 -3.79 19.75 9.71
N PHE A 240 -4.98 19.58 10.26
CA PHE A 240 -5.43 20.32 11.43
C PHE A 240 -5.99 19.37 12.48
N LEU A 241 -5.94 19.80 13.72
CA LEU A 241 -6.56 19.11 14.85
C LEU A 241 -7.18 20.16 15.77
N THR A 242 -8.46 20.02 16.07
CA THR A 242 -9.17 20.94 16.96
C THR A 242 -9.92 20.20 18.07
N SER A 243 -9.77 20.69 19.29
CA SER A 243 -10.56 20.24 20.45
C SER A 243 -11.87 21.02 20.47
N LEU A 244 -12.98 20.34 20.20
CA LEU A 244 -14.31 20.94 20.24
C LEU A 244 -14.79 21.13 21.69
N ASN A 245 -14.33 20.25 22.58
CA ASN A 245 -14.44 20.31 24.02
C ASN A 245 -13.43 19.33 24.67
N ASP A 246 -13.45 19.18 25.99
CA ASP A 246 -12.52 18.31 26.74
C ASP A 246 -12.59 16.82 26.35
N LYS A 247 -13.65 16.40 25.69
CA LYS A 247 -13.90 15.00 25.33
C LYS A 247 -13.87 14.74 23.83
N LEU A 248 -14.06 15.75 22.98
CA LEU A 248 -14.28 15.57 21.56
C LEU A 248 -13.26 16.38 20.77
N SER A 249 -12.49 15.71 19.92
CA SER A 249 -11.61 16.32 18.94
C SER A 249 -12.03 15.97 17.52
N LEU A 250 -11.77 16.91 16.60
CA LEU A 250 -11.95 16.79 15.15
C LEU A 250 -10.60 17.03 14.48
N GLY A 251 -10.19 16.13 13.61
CA GLY A 251 -9.00 16.26 12.77
C GLY A 251 -9.34 16.23 11.30
N GLY A 252 -8.47 16.83 10.51
CA GLY A 252 -8.49 16.71 9.05
C GLY A 252 -7.09 16.59 8.49
N VAL A 253 -6.95 15.86 7.40
CA VAL A 253 -5.69 15.66 6.68
C VAL A 253 -5.93 15.77 5.18
N TYR A 254 -4.96 16.38 4.47
CA TYR A 254 -4.89 16.42 3.03
C TYR A 254 -3.49 16.05 2.56
N ARG A 255 -3.41 15.14 1.60
CA ARG A 255 -2.21 14.74 0.88
C ARG A 255 -2.36 15.14 -0.57
N THR A 256 -1.37 15.81 -1.11
CA THR A 256 -1.46 16.34 -2.48
C THR A 256 -1.43 15.25 -3.55
N GLY A 257 -1.06 14.02 -3.18
CA GLY A 257 -0.54 13.09 -4.17
C GLY A 257 0.79 13.59 -4.74
N GLY A 258 1.27 12.93 -5.77
CA GLY A 258 2.54 13.31 -6.39
C GLY A 258 2.82 12.54 -7.67
N THR A 259 3.83 12.99 -8.40
CA THR A 259 4.38 12.24 -9.54
C THR A 259 5.73 11.67 -9.12
N ILE A 260 5.91 10.37 -9.33
CA ILE A 260 7.19 9.69 -9.15
C ILE A 260 7.77 9.50 -10.55
N ASP A 261 8.92 10.12 -10.81
CA ASP A 261 9.65 10.00 -12.07
C ASP A 261 10.59 8.79 -11.96
N LEU A 262 10.21 7.71 -12.66
CA LEU A 262 10.92 6.43 -12.68
C LEU A 262 11.78 6.34 -13.94
N LYS A 263 12.91 5.65 -13.83
CA LYS A 263 13.81 5.35 -14.94
C LYS A 263 14.23 3.90 -14.84
N GLY A 264 14.33 3.23 -15.98
CA GLY A 264 14.70 1.83 -16.00
C GLY A 264 14.94 1.29 -17.38
N ASP A 265 14.98 -0.01 -17.48
CA ASP A 265 15.07 -0.72 -18.75
C ASP A 265 13.96 -1.75 -18.89
N ALA A 266 13.60 -2.03 -20.15
CA ALA A 266 12.61 -3.02 -20.51
C ALA A 266 13.08 -3.87 -21.67
N GLY A 267 12.66 -5.13 -21.66
CA GLY A 267 12.92 -6.08 -22.72
C GLY A 267 11.67 -6.84 -23.13
N SER A 268 11.55 -7.14 -24.42
CA SER A 268 10.50 -8.02 -24.95
C SER A 268 11.05 -8.96 -26.00
N TYR A 269 10.55 -10.18 -26.03
CA TYR A 269 10.90 -11.15 -27.06
C TYR A 269 9.73 -12.04 -27.47
N LEU A 270 9.75 -12.49 -28.74
CA LEU A 270 8.84 -13.49 -29.29
C LEU A 270 9.59 -14.40 -30.24
N THR A 271 9.81 -15.64 -29.83
CA THR A 271 10.64 -16.60 -30.65
C THR A 271 10.01 -16.95 -31.96
N LEU A 272 8.68 -16.92 -32.08
CA LEU A 272 7.95 -17.23 -33.31
C LEU A 272 8.35 -16.31 -34.48
N THR A 273 8.60 -15.05 -34.20
CA THR A 273 8.95 -14.03 -35.21
C THR A 273 10.42 -13.65 -35.18
N GLY A 274 11.19 -14.15 -34.20
CA GLY A 274 12.57 -13.71 -33.95
C GLY A 274 12.66 -12.31 -33.35
N LEU A 275 11.53 -11.72 -32.90
CA LEU A 275 11.50 -10.43 -32.24
C LEU A 275 12.29 -10.48 -30.93
N SER A 276 13.20 -9.50 -30.74
CA SER A 276 13.90 -9.26 -29.48
C SER A 276 14.24 -7.78 -29.42
N GLU A 277 13.65 -7.10 -28.46
CA GLU A 277 13.79 -5.66 -28.26
C GLU A 277 14.24 -5.36 -26.84
N ARG A 278 15.08 -4.33 -26.67
CA ARG A 278 15.48 -3.79 -25.38
C ARG A 278 15.62 -2.27 -25.47
N SER A 279 15.13 -1.56 -24.49
CA SER A 279 15.20 -0.10 -24.43
C SER A 279 15.24 0.39 -23.00
N ASP A 280 16.03 1.43 -22.74
CA ASP A 280 15.81 2.28 -21.58
C ASP A 280 14.44 2.96 -21.72
N PHE A 281 13.81 3.27 -20.60
CA PHE A 281 12.56 4.04 -20.60
C PHE A 281 12.47 4.98 -19.41
N THR A 282 11.59 5.94 -19.51
CA THR A 282 11.13 6.76 -18.39
C THR A 282 9.64 6.52 -18.15
N GLN A 283 9.24 6.50 -16.89
CA GLN A 283 7.84 6.31 -16.52
C GLN A 283 7.43 7.34 -15.47
N LYS A 284 6.35 8.05 -15.72
CA LYS A 284 5.71 8.92 -14.74
C LYS A 284 4.58 8.18 -14.05
N PHE A 285 4.75 7.90 -12.78
CA PHE A 285 3.73 7.28 -11.94
C PHE A 285 3.03 8.36 -11.11
N ARG A 286 1.79 8.72 -11.47
CA ARG A 286 1.00 9.74 -10.79
C ARG A 286 0.20 9.11 -9.66
N TYR A 287 0.65 9.36 -8.43
CA TYR A 287 -0.01 8.90 -7.22
C TYR A 287 -1.12 9.89 -6.81
N PRO A 288 -2.35 9.40 -6.49
CA PRO A 288 -3.51 10.27 -6.32
C PRO A 288 -3.46 11.10 -5.04
N SER A 289 -4.19 12.21 -5.05
CA SER A 289 -4.46 13.00 -3.86
C SER A 289 -5.44 12.30 -2.92
N THR A 290 -5.31 12.59 -1.61
CA THR A 290 -6.13 11.96 -0.55
C THR A 290 -6.52 13.01 0.49
N TYR A 291 -7.74 12.94 0.98
CA TYR A 291 -8.18 13.76 2.11
C TYR A 291 -9.07 12.97 3.06
N GLY A 292 -9.06 13.37 4.32
CA GLY A 292 -9.84 12.68 5.35
C GLY A 292 -10.22 13.58 6.51
N LEU A 293 -11.28 13.18 7.18
CA LEU A 293 -11.78 13.78 8.41
C LEU A 293 -11.92 12.70 9.47
N GLY A 294 -11.61 13.04 10.72
CA GLY A 294 -11.68 12.10 11.83
C GLY A 294 -12.16 12.74 13.13
N LEU A 295 -12.88 11.96 13.89
CA LEU A 295 -13.36 12.31 15.22
C LEU A 295 -12.75 11.37 16.25
N ALA A 296 -12.37 11.93 17.42
CA ALA A 296 -12.03 11.13 18.59
C ALA A 296 -12.82 11.60 19.80
N TYR A 297 -13.50 10.67 20.45
CA TYR A 297 -14.37 10.92 21.60
C TYR A 297 -13.90 10.14 22.82
N LYS A 298 -13.47 10.86 23.86
CA LYS A 298 -13.15 10.32 25.19
C LYS A 298 -14.44 10.08 25.97
N ALA A 299 -15.08 8.93 25.73
CA ALA A 299 -16.35 8.56 26.36
C ALA A 299 -16.22 8.47 27.87
N ARG A 300 -15.08 7.96 28.37
CA ARG A 300 -14.65 7.90 29.77
C ARG A 300 -13.14 8.15 29.83
N PRO A 301 -12.57 8.38 31.02
CA PRO A 301 -11.11 8.53 31.17
C PRO A 301 -10.31 7.33 30.63
N ASP A 302 -10.90 6.14 30.70
CA ASP A 302 -10.33 4.86 30.27
C ASP A 302 -10.82 4.37 28.90
N LEU A 303 -11.74 5.10 28.22
CA LEU A 303 -12.37 4.65 26.98
C LEU A 303 -12.43 5.76 25.93
N THR A 304 -11.74 5.52 24.82
CA THR A 304 -11.75 6.37 23.62
C THR A 304 -12.38 5.64 22.44
N VAL A 305 -13.26 6.32 21.73
CA VAL A 305 -13.90 5.87 20.49
C VAL A 305 -13.49 6.81 19.36
N THR A 306 -13.15 6.27 18.21
CA THR A 306 -12.73 7.06 17.04
C THR A 306 -13.47 6.65 15.80
N GLY A 307 -13.61 7.59 14.86
CA GLY A 307 -14.18 7.32 13.54
C GLY A 307 -13.60 8.26 12.50
N ASP A 308 -13.17 7.71 11.38
CA ASP A 308 -12.58 8.46 10.27
C ASP A 308 -13.28 8.12 8.96
N TRP A 309 -13.34 9.12 8.11
CA TRP A 309 -13.63 9.00 6.69
C TRP A 309 -12.44 9.53 5.89
N GLN A 310 -12.04 8.79 4.87
CA GLN A 310 -10.99 9.17 3.93
C GLN A 310 -11.45 8.93 2.51
N ARG A 311 -11.11 9.84 1.61
CA ARG A 311 -11.30 9.67 0.17
C ARG A 311 -9.96 9.79 -0.55
N THR A 312 -9.71 8.85 -1.46
CA THR A 312 -8.57 8.87 -2.38
C THR A 312 -9.07 9.04 -3.80
N ASN A 313 -8.51 10.03 -4.51
CA ASN A 313 -8.94 10.43 -5.85
C ASN A 313 -8.27 9.55 -6.92
N TRP A 314 -8.56 8.25 -6.91
CA TRP A 314 -7.97 7.28 -7.83
C TRP A 314 -8.27 7.54 -9.31
N SER A 315 -9.24 8.38 -9.63
CA SER A 315 -9.47 8.88 -11.00
C SER A 315 -8.30 9.71 -11.55
N GLU A 316 -7.41 10.21 -10.69
CA GLU A 316 -6.19 10.94 -11.06
C GLU A 316 -5.03 9.99 -11.43
N PHE A 317 -5.13 8.69 -11.10
CA PHE A 317 -4.08 7.71 -11.30
C PHE A 317 -3.75 7.50 -12.77
N ARG A 318 -2.49 7.73 -13.14
CA ARG A 318 -1.96 7.60 -14.51
C ARG A 318 -0.54 7.09 -14.49
N ILE A 319 -0.19 6.40 -15.57
CA ILE A 319 1.16 5.96 -15.86
C ILE A 319 1.48 6.36 -17.31
N ASP A 320 2.48 7.22 -17.49
CA ASP A 320 2.96 7.63 -18.81
C ASP A 320 4.33 6.98 -19.01
N VAL A 321 4.53 6.22 -20.10
CA VAL A 321 5.75 5.47 -20.41
C VAL A 321 6.34 5.94 -21.73
N ASP A 322 7.59 6.38 -21.73
CA ASP A 322 8.34 6.83 -22.89
C ASP A 322 9.61 5.97 -23.06
N TYR A 323 9.72 5.23 -24.15
CA TYR A 323 10.90 4.43 -24.49
C TYR A 323 11.93 5.25 -25.26
N LYS A 324 13.21 5.13 -24.89
CA LYS A 324 14.31 5.81 -25.61
C LYS A 324 14.46 5.29 -27.03
N THR A 325 14.19 4.01 -27.25
CA THR A 325 14.20 3.36 -28.55
C THR A 325 12.92 2.56 -28.70
N PRO A 326 11.83 3.21 -29.13
CA PRO A 326 10.55 2.54 -29.38
C PRO A 326 10.69 1.45 -30.46
N GLY A 327 9.95 0.35 -30.29
CA GLY A 327 9.94 -0.79 -31.20
C GLY A 327 8.52 -1.25 -31.51
N LEU A 328 8.38 -2.53 -31.91
CA LEU A 328 7.08 -3.15 -32.18
C LEU A 328 6.34 -3.54 -30.88
N ALA A 329 7.08 -3.99 -29.89
CA ALA A 329 6.55 -4.40 -28.58
C ALA A 329 6.73 -3.29 -27.52
N LEU A 330 7.85 -2.57 -27.58
CA LEU A 330 8.18 -1.47 -26.67
C LEU A 330 7.69 -0.16 -27.28
N THR A 331 6.45 0.21 -27.03
CA THR A 331 5.82 1.44 -27.59
C THR A 331 5.48 2.42 -26.48
N ASP A 332 5.71 3.70 -26.75
CA ASP A 332 5.28 4.78 -25.85
C ASP A 332 3.81 4.69 -25.57
N LYS A 333 3.43 4.90 -24.32
CA LYS A 333 2.05 4.71 -23.89
C LYS A 333 1.66 5.56 -22.70
N ASP A 334 0.56 6.26 -22.84
CA ASP A 334 -0.15 6.89 -21.75
C ASP A 334 -1.25 5.95 -21.26
N TYR A 335 -1.12 5.48 -20.04
CA TYR A 335 -2.07 4.55 -19.44
C TYR A 335 -2.91 5.24 -18.38
N SER A 336 -4.21 5.36 -18.64
CA SER A 336 -5.20 5.70 -17.62
C SER A 336 -5.86 4.41 -17.14
N ALA A 337 -5.76 4.14 -15.85
CA ALA A 337 -6.37 2.94 -15.26
C ALA A 337 -7.91 2.95 -15.29
N ASP A 338 -8.52 4.13 -15.59
CA ASP A 338 -9.98 4.33 -15.55
C ASP A 338 -10.59 3.86 -14.21
N TRP A 339 -9.89 4.14 -13.11
CA TRP A 339 -10.34 3.85 -11.78
C TRP A 339 -11.31 4.92 -11.29
N LYS A 340 -12.13 4.59 -10.30
CA LYS A 340 -13.02 5.53 -9.62
C LYS A 340 -12.41 5.94 -8.28
N ASP A 341 -12.75 7.14 -7.81
CA ASP A 341 -12.42 7.56 -6.46
C ASP A 341 -13.01 6.58 -5.45
N SER A 342 -12.28 6.32 -4.38
CA SER A 342 -12.72 5.39 -3.35
C SER A 342 -12.77 6.04 -1.98
N ASP A 343 -13.74 5.58 -1.19
CA ASP A 343 -13.93 6.00 0.19
C ASP A 343 -13.52 4.87 1.13
N ARG A 344 -12.90 5.24 2.25
CA ARG A 344 -12.54 4.36 3.34
C ARG A 344 -13.18 4.87 4.63
N TYR A 345 -13.88 4.00 5.33
CA TYR A 345 -14.53 4.29 6.62
C TYR A 345 -13.86 3.47 7.70
N ARG A 346 -13.46 4.11 8.79
CA ARG A 346 -12.73 3.48 9.90
C ARG A 346 -13.41 3.77 11.22
N PHE A 347 -13.42 2.77 12.10
CA PHE A 347 -13.94 2.87 13.47
C PHE A 347 -12.94 2.18 14.39
N GLY A 348 -12.68 2.83 15.54
CA GLY A 348 -11.73 2.36 16.52
C GLY A 348 -12.21 2.53 17.94
N LEU A 349 -11.74 1.65 18.81
CA LEU A 349 -11.98 1.69 20.25
C LEU A 349 -10.68 1.36 20.97
N GLU A 350 -10.31 2.20 21.93
CA GLU A 350 -9.22 1.96 22.89
C GLU A 350 -9.78 1.97 24.30
N TYR A 351 -9.59 0.85 25.04
CA TYR A 351 -9.93 0.70 26.44
C TYR A 351 -8.67 0.47 27.28
N LYS A 352 -8.45 1.29 28.29
CA LYS A 352 -7.32 1.23 29.21
C LYS A 352 -7.77 0.71 30.58
N PRO A 353 -7.81 -0.63 30.79
CA PRO A 353 -8.22 -1.20 32.09
C PRO A 353 -7.30 -0.79 33.23
N THR A 354 -6.07 -0.44 32.92
CA THR A 354 -5.07 0.11 33.84
C THR A 354 -4.17 1.11 33.10
N ASP A 355 -3.38 1.87 33.82
CA ASP A 355 -2.39 2.80 33.23
C ASP A 355 -1.32 2.09 32.37
N LYS A 356 -1.14 0.78 32.56
CA LYS A 356 -0.10 -0.02 31.87
C LYS A 356 -0.62 -0.84 30.69
N TRP A 357 -1.92 -1.07 30.60
CA TRP A 357 -2.49 -1.92 29.59
C TRP A 357 -3.56 -1.17 28.78
N ALA A 358 -3.53 -1.38 27.48
CA ALA A 358 -4.58 -0.95 26.56
C ALA A 358 -5.05 -2.11 25.70
N LEU A 359 -6.35 -2.28 25.60
CA LEU A 359 -7.02 -3.20 24.70
C LEU A 359 -7.67 -2.40 23.59
N ARG A 360 -7.53 -2.82 22.35
CA ARG A 360 -8.02 -2.10 21.19
C ARG A 360 -8.72 -3.02 20.22
N THR A 361 -9.70 -2.48 19.55
CA THR A 361 -10.34 -3.11 18.41
C THR A 361 -10.74 -2.06 17.41
N GLY A 362 -10.84 -2.45 16.16
CA GLY A 362 -11.30 -1.55 15.11
C GLY A 362 -11.85 -2.33 13.92
N TYR A 363 -12.57 -1.60 13.11
CA TYR A 363 -13.11 -2.07 11.85
C TYR A 363 -12.90 -1.00 10.80
N PHE A 364 -12.56 -1.41 9.59
CA PHE A 364 -12.58 -0.51 8.46
C PHE A 364 -13.04 -1.20 7.19
N PHE A 365 -13.65 -0.41 6.34
CA PHE A 365 -14.14 -0.85 5.04
C PHE A 365 -13.39 -0.08 3.94
N ASP A 366 -12.73 -0.84 3.07
CA ASP A 366 -12.01 -0.33 1.92
C ASP A 366 -12.80 -0.63 0.66
N LYS A 367 -13.23 0.41 -0.03
CA LYS A 367 -13.89 0.26 -1.31
C LYS A 367 -12.87 0.20 -2.44
N THR A 368 -13.00 -0.81 -3.31
CA THR A 368 -12.13 -0.92 -4.49
C THR A 368 -12.33 0.26 -5.45
N PRO A 369 -11.26 0.92 -5.92
CA PRO A 369 -11.34 1.88 -7.00
C PRO A 369 -11.49 1.22 -8.38
N VAL A 370 -11.13 -0.05 -8.51
CA VAL A 370 -11.08 -0.77 -9.79
C VAL A 370 -12.48 -1.06 -10.32
N ARG A 371 -12.81 -0.51 -11.50
CA ARG A 371 -14.06 -0.81 -12.19
C ARG A 371 -14.02 -2.22 -12.79
N ASP A 372 -15.18 -2.87 -12.99
CA ASP A 372 -15.24 -4.21 -13.58
C ASP A 372 -14.54 -4.30 -14.94
N LYS A 373 -14.70 -3.25 -15.78
CA LYS A 373 -14.05 -3.16 -17.09
C LYS A 373 -12.53 -2.88 -17.03
N SER A 374 -12.02 -2.48 -15.88
CA SER A 374 -10.61 -2.15 -15.63
C SER A 374 -9.88 -3.24 -14.86
N VAL A 375 -10.54 -4.37 -14.57
CA VAL A 375 -9.89 -5.51 -13.95
C VAL A 375 -8.86 -6.10 -14.89
N SER A 376 -7.65 -6.25 -14.40
CA SER A 376 -6.49 -6.78 -15.12
C SER A 376 -5.66 -7.63 -14.17
N MET A 377 -4.68 -8.34 -14.69
CA MET A 377 -3.76 -9.14 -13.87
C MET A 377 -3.01 -8.31 -12.82
N SER A 378 -2.77 -7.02 -13.10
CA SER A 378 -2.08 -6.10 -12.19
C SER A 378 -2.94 -5.63 -11.01
N ASN A 379 -4.24 -5.87 -11.02
CA ASN A 379 -5.17 -5.39 -9.99
C ASN A 379 -6.28 -6.39 -9.65
N ILE A 380 -6.07 -7.66 -10.02
CA ILE A 380 -7.07 -8.73 -9.91
C ILE A 380 -7.52 -8.98 -8.47
N ALA A 381 -6.63 -8.73 -7.53
CA ALA A 381 -6.89 -8.93 -6.12
C ALA A 381 -7.56 -7.73 -5.44
N ASP A 382 -7.85 -6.65 -6.16
CA ASP A 382 -8.49 -5.48 -5.60
C ASP A 382 -10.01 -5.66 -5.55
N VAL A 383 -10.52 -5.95 -4.36
CA VAL A 383 -11.94 -6.19 -4.06
C VAL A 383 -12.41 -5.23 -2.97
N ASP A 384 -13.72 -5.01 -2.86
CA ASP A 384 -14.28 -4.35 -1.68
C ASP A 384 -13.93 -5.20 -0.44
N ARG A 385 -13.31 -4.60 0.58
CA ARG A 385 -12.72 -5.36 1.67
C ARG A 385 -13.18 -4.90 3.05
N HIS A 386 -13.62 -5.86 3.82
CA HIS A 386 -13.89 -5.73 5.25
C HIS A 386 -12.64 -6.08 6.04
N ASN A 387 -12.36 -5.30 7.06
CA ASN A 387 -11.16 -5.44 7.89
C ASN A 387 -11.55 -5.35 9.36
N ILE A 388 -11.13 -6.32 10.14
CA ILE A 388 -11.27 -6.30 11.60
C ILE A 388 -9.89 -6.41 12.24
N VAL A 389 -9.68 -5.63 13.29
CA VAL A 389 -8.39 -5.57 13.97
C VAL A 389 -8.55 -5.68 15.47
N PHE A 390 -7.58 -6.31 16.10
CA PHE A 390 -7.46 -6.40 17.55
C PHE A 390 -6.05 -6.05 17.97
N GLY A 391 -5.90 -5.37 19.09
CA GLY A 391 -4.58 -5.01 19.57
C GLY A 391 -4.47 -4.95 21.08
N VAL A 392 -3.24 -5.13 21.52
CA VAL A 392 -2.85 -5.02 22.93
C VAL A 392 -1.66 -4.10 23.04
N GLY A 393 -1.78 -3.07 23.90
CA GLY A 393 -0.69 -2.19 24.23
C GLY A 393 -0.22 -2.41 25.67
N ARG A 394 1.09 -2.33 25.89
CA ARG A 394 1.67 -2.44 27.24
C ARG A 394 2.77 -1.42 27.44
N GLU A 395 2.64 -0.63 28.49
CA GLU A 395 3.74 0.18 29.00
C GLU A 395 4.71 -0.75 29.76
N LEU A 396 5.88 -1.01 29.14
CA LEU A 396 6.93 -1.84 29.72
C LEU A 396 7.71 -1.09 30.81
N ARG A 397 7.92 0.20 30.60
CA ARG A 397 8.51 1.19 31.50
C ARG A 397 7.83 2.52 31.26
N LYS A 398 7.96 3.50 32.17
CA LYS A 398 7.34 4.84 32.06
C LYS A 398 7.56 5.56 30.72
N ASN A 399 8.54 5.12 29.96
CA ASN A 399 8.91 5.73 28.67
C ASN A 399 9.01 4.73 27.51
N ILE A 400 8.60 3.47 27.71
CA ILE A 400 8.65 2.43 26.67
C ILE A 400 7.29 1.78 26.53
N GLN A 401 6.68 1.94 25.36
CA GLN A 401 5.40 1.37 24.97
C GLN A 401 5.63 0.28 23.91
N LEU A 402 5.05 -0.90 24.14
CA LEU A 402 4.96 -1.99 23.18
C LEU A 402 3.50 -2.14 22.76
N ASP A 403 3.24 -2.20 21.46
CA ASP A 403 1.92 -2.44 20.89
C ASP A 403 1.99 -3.62 19.92
N LEU A 404 1.00 -4.50 20.01
CA LEU A 404 0.79 -5.65 19.13
C LEU A 404 -0.56 -5.47 18.46
N VAL A 405 -0.64 -5.85 17.19
CA VAL A 405 -1.88 -5.86 16.42
C VAL A 405 -2.02 -7.17 15.64
N TYR A 406 -3.24 -7.69 15.60
CA TYR A 406 -3.68 -8.72 14.68
C TYR A 406 -4.75 -8.13 13.78
N HIS A 407 -4.61 -8.32 12.47
CA HIS A 407 -5.52 -7.82 11.45
C HIS A 407 -5.99 -9.00 10.58
N TYR A 408 -7.29 -9.09 10.41
CA TYR A 408 -7.95 -10.00 9.48
C TYR A 408 -8.77 -9.22 8.48
N ALA A 409 -8.56 -9.50 7.20
CA ALA A 409 -9.29 -8.87 6.11
C ALA A 409 -9.87 -9.92 5.17
N TRP A 410 -11.04 -9.61 4.59
CA TRP A 410 -11.70 -10.46 3.61
C TRP A 410 -12.53 -9.64 2.64
N GLY A 411 -12.67 -10.15 1.43
CA GLY A 411 -13.53 -9.60 0.41
C GLY A 411 -13.57 -10.50 -0.80
N ASP A 412 -14.59 -10.34 -1.59
CA ASP A 412 -14.76 -11.05 -2.85
C ASP A 412 -15.47 -10.17 -3.88
N ARG A 413 -15.34 -10.53 -5.15
CA ARG A 413 -16.11 -9.96 -6.25
C ARG A 413 -16.22 -10.94 -7.40
N THR A 414 -17.25 -10.78 -8.20
CA THR A 414 -17.41 -11.54 -9.45
C THR A 414 -17.44 -10.55 -10.61
N VAL A 415 -16.55 -10.73 -11.59
CA VAL A 415 -16.46 -9.91 -12.79
C VAL A 415 -16.45 -10.81 -14.00
N ASN A 416 -17.35 -10.56 -14.95
CA ASN A 416 -17.48 -11.37 -16.17
C ASN A 416 -17.58 -12.88 -15.92
N GLY A 417 -18.25 -13.29 -14.84
CA GLY A 417 -18.41 -14.69 -14.45
C GLY A 417 -17.20 -15.32 -13.75
N VAL A 418 -16.14 -14.55 -13.51
CA VAL A 418 -14.95 -14.99 -12.76
C VAL A 418 -15.05 -14.49 -11.32
N HIS A 419 -14.87 -15.39 -10.37
CA HIS A 419 -14.94 -15.09 -8.94
C HIS A 419 -13.53 -14.91 -8.36
N TYR A 420 -13.30 -13.77 -7.71
CA TYR A 420 -12.07 -13.40 -7.05
C TYR A 420 -12.32 -13.31 -5.55
N GLU A 421 -11.46 -13.90 -4.75
CA GLU A 421 -11.51 -13.87 -3.29
C GLU A 421 -10.17 -13.42 -2.73
N GLN A 422 -10.20 -12.55 -1.72
CA GLN A 422 -9.01 -12.12 -0.99
C GLN A 422 -9.21 -12.32 0.51
N ARG A 423 -8.21 -12.88 1.17
CA ARG A 423 -8.10 -12.95 2.63
C ARG A 423 -6.70 -12.52 3.04
N ILE A 424 -6.59 -11.76 4.10
CA ILE A 424 -5.31 -11.32 4.64
C ILE A 424 -5.31 -11.54 6.13
N ASN A 425 -4.30 -12.22 6.62
CA ASN A 425 -3.93 -12.25 8.03
C ASN A 425 -2.66 -11.42 8.19
N SER A 426 -2.61 -10.56 9.19
CA SER A 426 -1.41 -9.78 9.45
C SER A 426 -1.16 -9.64 10.93
N VAL A 427 0.10 -9.70 11.31
CA VAL A 427 0.55 -9.39 12.67
C VAL A 427 1.47 -8.19 12.58
N GLY A 428 1.29 -7.24 13.48
CA GLY A 428 2.17 -6.08 13.61
C GLY A 428 2.67 -5.90 15.03
N VAL A 429 3.85 -5.30 15.14
CA VAL A 429 4.45 -4.92 16.41
C VAL A 429 5.07 -3.55 16.30
N SER A 430 4.80 -2.67 17.27
CA SER A 430 5.51 -1.41 17.38
C SER A 430 6.10 -1.21 18.77
N LEU A 431 7.22 -0.52 18.78
CA LEU A 431 7.90 -0.07 19.98
C LEU A 431 8.07 1.44 19.93
N ALA A 432 7.63 2.14 20.95
CA ALA A 432 7.80 3.59 21.09
C ALA A 432 8.53 3.92 22.38
N CYS A 433 9.45 4.91 22.29
CA CYS A 433 10.22 5.40 23.43
C CYS A 433 10.08 6.91 23.55
N LYS A 434 9.90 7.41 24.77
CA LYS A 434 9.98 8.83 25.13
C LYS A 434 11.30 9.07 25.89
N PHE A 435 11.92 10.24 25.66
CA PHE A 435 13.21 10.59 26.26
C PHE A 435 13.11 11.82 27.14
#